data_c3e25b66453a45655aa635569f91872f
#
_entry.id   c3e25b66453a45655aa635569f91872f
#
_cell.length_a   1.000
_cell.length_b   1.000
_cell.length_c   1.000
_cell.angle_alpha   90.00
_cell.angle_beta   90.00
_cell.angle_gamma   90.00
#
_symmetry.space_group_name_H-M   'P 1'
#
loop_
_entity.id
_entity.type
_entity.pdbx_description
1 polymer ?
#
loop_
_entity_poly.entity_id
_entity_poly.type
_entity_poly.pdbx_seq_one_letter_code
_entity_poly.pdbx_strand_id
1 'polypeptide(L)'
;LTLPNDADGNIEADDFTRGQSFYDLMIESDPNNPETIFAGGIDLFKSTTGAENATANPWEQFTHWYNGFGQQFAHADQHNMAFGNYDSSKKIFGNDGGIYFSQSNGSAEEISSRNFNYVTSQFYTIGVAPSEMFKDLNKQITGRDLSSWTTRNKVVTGMTDVFLAGAQDNGTQFQTDRENKITSSIDVSGGDGAASMFSQNLDKPYFIANYVYNNSVEAYDFKSDSNFNINNESGSNGDFINVQALDSNYGIIYSNYTGSNFEIKAYYDWDNFAEADKNTNAPSRTLQSGMMTANVSALTVSPHTTNSSTLMIGLENGVVIKAENANTASPVYTNITGNQFLGSVSDIEFGLSENEIFVTFHNYAVKNIFYSNDGGETWSNKEGDVNNGGLPDIPVRAILQNPIVLSEVIVGTDLGVWYTKNFNDESPKWNSAFNGMSNVRVTDLDMRDDYKVFASTYGRGVFSSYFSSDGPLLQLSTPEAKLTVGQGETGSFVVKHRVFSNYDFETTFSVDGLPENSSLSYSPSNPVTINSDGELTIDVTVSNDAAVSSPLL
;
A
#
# COMPACT_ATOMS: atom_id res chain seq x y z
N LEU A 1 30.03 31.31 22.06
CA LEU A 1 29.05 30.22 22.02
C LEU A 1 29.55 29.13 21.08
N THR A 2 29.45 27.90 21.50
CA THR A 2 29.71 26.72 20.65
C THR A 2 28.39 26.09 20.22
N LEU A 3 28.41 25.36 19.11
CA LEU A 3 27.26 24.56 18.66
C LEU A 3 27.32 23.12 19.22
N PRO A 4 26.20 22.42 19.31
CA PRO A 4 26.20 21.01 19.63
C PRO A 4 27.05 20.18 18.66
N ASN A 5 27.62 19.10 19.17
CA ASN A 5 28.38 18.15 18.37
C ASN A 5 27.68 16.78 18.40
N ASP A 6 27.30 16.31 17.23
CA ASP A 6 26.67 15.00 17.06
C ASP A 6 27.69 13.88 17.38
N ALA A 7 27.22 12.80 18.03
CA ALA A 7 28.04 11.66 18.40
C ALA A 7 28.31 10.68 17.26
N ASP A 8 27.58 10.79 16.16
CA ASP A 8 27.74 9.89 15.02
C ASP A 8 29.05 10.16 14.26
N GLY A 9 29.67 9.09 13.77
CA GLY A 9 30.89 9.19 12.97
C GLY A 9 30.65 9.86 11.61
N ASN A 10 31.66 10.58 11.15
CA ASN A 10 31.66 11.30 9.86
C ASN A 10 30.68 12.50 9.74
N ILE A 11 30.11 12.96 10.84
CA ILE A 11 29.38 14.21 10.88
C ILE A 11 30.38 15.34 11.18
N GLU A 12 30.27 16.48 10.50
CA GLU A 12 31.09 17.65 10.79
C GLU A 12 30.81 18.13 12.21
N ALA A 13 31.86 18.49 12.94
CA ALA A 13 31.69 19.10 14.25
C ALA A 13 30.84 20.36 14.10
N ASP A 14 29.82 20.52 14.93
CA ASP A 14 28.85 21.60 14.90
C ASP A 14 27.71 21.51 13.84
N ASP A 15 27.65 20.47 13.02
CA ASP A 15 26.50 20.19 12.15
C ASP A 15 25.50 19.19 12.78
N PHE A 16 24.95 19.57 13.92
CA PHE A 16 23.97 18.76 14.66
C PHE A 16 22.62 18.61 13.96
N THR A 17 22.36 19.37 12.91
CA THR A 17 21.16 19.27 12.05
C THR A 17 21.44 18.49 10.76
N ARG A 18 22.68 18.09 10.50
CA ARG A 18 23.11 17.40 9.27
C ARG A 18 22.61 18.06 7.98
N GLY A 19 22.63 19.40 7.97
CA GLY A 19 22.18 20.21 6.85
C GLY A 19 20.67 20.40 6.76
N GLN A 20 19.88 19.91 7.73
CA GLN A 20 18.40 19.98 7.72
C GLN A 20 17.84 21.14 8.59
N SER A 21 18.64 22.12 8.98
CA SER A 21 18.21 23.22 9.85
C SER A 21 17.02 24.04 9.33
N PHE A 22 16.65 23.89 8.08
CA PHE A 22 15.42 24.45 7.51
C PHE A 22 14.15 23.71 7.93
N TYR A 23 14.29 22.49 8.49
CA TYR A 23 13.22 21.60 8.85
C TYR A 23 13.20 21.29 10.36
N ASP A 24 14.33 20.85 10.93
CA ASP A 24 14.48 20.35 12.29
C ASP A 24 15.41 21.25 13.13
N LEU A 25 14.96 22.40 13.51
CA LEU A 25 15.75 23.32 14.35
C LEU A 25 14.89 23.90 15.48
N MET A 26 15.26 23.57 16.72
CA MET A 26 14.63 24.12 17.91
C MET A 26 15.65 24.59 18.95
N ILE A 27 15.25 25.55 19.77
CA ILE A 27 15.96 25.95 20.98
C ILE A 27 14.96 26.33 22.07
N GLU A 28 15.17 25.78 23.28
CA GLU A 28 14.35 26.08 24.45
C GLU A 28 15.20 26.22 25.70
N SER A 29 14.84 27.12 26.61
CA SER A 29 15.49 27.26 27.89
C SER A 29 14.60 26.80 29.04
N ASP A 30 15.21 26.20 30.05
CA ASP A 30 14.50 25.78 31.28
C ASP A 30 13.94 27.03 32.00
N PRO A 31 12.61 27.14 32.21
CA PRO A 31 11.99 28.31 32.83
C PRO A 31 12.44 28.56 34.27
N ASN A 32 13.00 27.56 34.96
CA ASN A 32 13.49 27.67 36.33
C ASN A 32 15.01 27.84 36.41
N ASN A 33 15.74 27.59 35.33
CA ASN A 33 17.18 27.75 35.24
C ASN A 33 17.61 28.17 33.83
N PRO A 34 17.76 29.47 33.55
CA PRO A 34 18.07 29.96 32.21
C PRO A 34 19.45 29.52 31.68
N GLU A 35 20.35 29.01 32.54
CA GLU A 35 21.62 28.41 32.11
C GLU A 35 21.43 27.00 31.52
N THR A 36 20.27 26.39 31.73
CA THR A 36 19.93 25.13 31.12
C THR A 36 19.18 25.37 29.81
N ILE A 37 19.81 25.04 28.72
CA ILE A 37 19.31 25.24 27.35
C ILE A 37 19.28 23.88 26.63
N PHE A 38 18.24 23.67 25.85
CA PHE A 38 18.12 22.55 24.92
C PHE A 38 18.17 23.07 23.49
N ALA A 39 18.92 22.37 22.64
CA ALA A 39 18.93 22.55 21.20
C ALA A 39 18.54 21.25 20.53
N GLY A 40 17.71 21.32 19.50
CA GLY A 40 17.28 20.16 18.70
C GLY A 40 17.67 20.35 17.25
N GLY A 41 18.09 19.30 16.65
CA GLY A 41 18.32 19.04 15.25
C GLY A 41 17.88 17.59 15.00
N ILE A 42 18.76 16.74 14.47
CA ILE A 42 18.48 15.29 14.38
C ILE A 42 18.21 14.74 15.79
N ASP A 43 19.04 15.06 16.75
CA ASP A 43 18.87 14.71 18.15
C ASP A 43 18.67 15.93 19.05
N LEU A 44 18.36 15.70 20.33
CA LEU A 44 18.35 16.74 21.36
C LEU A 44 19.71 16.83 22.04
N PHE A 45 20.13 18.05 22.30
CA PHE A 45 21.34 18.40 23.04
C PHE A 45 20.99 19.30 24.20
N LYS A 46 21.74 19.19 25.31
CA LYS A 46 21.52 19.95 26.53
C LYS A 46 22.80 20.64 26.93
N SER A 47 22.71 21.92 27.32
CA SER A 47 23.76 22.64 28.04
C SER A 47 23.24 23.07 29.40
N THR A 48 24.10 23.11 30.41
CA THR A 48 23.79 23.61 31.77
C THR A 48 24.59 24.86 32.14
N THR A 49 25.23 25.47 31.16
CA THR A 49 26.11 26.62 31.32
C THR A 49 25.75 27.79 30.37
N GLY A 50 24.51 27.83 29.91
CA GLY A 50 24.09 28.85 28.95
C GLY A 50 24.81 28.71 27.58
N ALA A 51 25.27 27.51 27.24
CA ALA A 51 26.14 27.25 26.08
C ALA A 51 27.49 28.04 26.11
N GLU A 52 27.91 28.47 27.30
CA GLU A 52 29.17 29.18 27.50
C GLU A 52 30.21 28.26 28.11
N ASN A 53 31.26 27.97 27.37
CA ASN A 53 32.48 27.38 27.91
C ASN A 53 33.67 27.71 26.98
N ALA A 54 34.76 28.21 27.55
CA ALA A 54 35.96 28.57 26.80
C ALA A 54 36.92 27.40 26.52
N THR A 55 36.72 26.24 27.18
CA THR A 55 37.72 25.18 27.21
C THR A 55 37.20 23.79 26.85
N ALA A 56 35.87 23.60 26.79
CA ALA A 56 35.24 22.30 26.43
C ALA A 56 33.90 22.55 25.76
N ASN A 57 33.41 21.56 25.00
CA ASN A 57 32.06 21.63 24.44
C ASN A 57 31.03 21.65 25.61
N PRO A 58 30.21 22.70 25.75
CA PRO A 58 29.22 22.84 26.84
C PRO A 58 27.96 22.02 26.59
N TRP A 59 27.86 21.33 25.44
CA TRP A 59 26.71 20.57 25.05
C TRP A 59 26.91 19.07 25.31
N GLU A 60 25.90 18.46 25.87
CA GLU A 60 25.76 17.02 26.05
C GLU A 60 24.63 16.53 25.14
N GLN A 61 24.88 15.50 24.36
CA GLN A 61 23.83 14.85 23.58
C GLN A 61 22.84 14.18 24.51
N PHE A 62 21.57 14.58 24.43
CA PHE A 62 20.54 14.20 25.36
C PHE A 62 19.73 13.00 24.90
N THR A 63 19.46 12.91 23.59
CA THR A 63 18.83 11.75 22.93
C THR A 63 19.74 11.17 21.87
N HIS A 64 19.39 9.98 21.40
CA HIS A 64 19.96 9.42 20.19
C HIS A 64 18.88 8.66 19.41
N TRP A 65 18.79 8.88 18.11
CA TRP A 65 17.74 8.37 17.25
C TRP A 65 17.81 6.86 16.98
N TYR A 66 18.88 6.19 17.44
CA TYR A 66 18.97 4.73 17.50
C TYR A 66 19.79 4.27 18.70
N ASN A 67 19.63 3.02 19.11
CA ASN A 67 20.28 2.48 20.29
C ASN A 67 21.78 2.18 20.06
N GLY A 68 22.56 2.22 21.15
CA GLY A 68 23.96 1.78 21.13
C GLY A 68 24.98 2.83 21.55
N PHE A 69 24.59 4.07 21.79
CA PHE A 69 25.47 5.21 22.11
C PHE A 69 25.45 5.62 23.59
N GLY A 70 24.62 4.99 24.41
CA GLY A 70 24.52 5.30 25.83
C GLY A 70 23.45 6.34 26.19
N GLN A 71 23.00 7.14 25.23
CA GLN A 71 21.85 8.03 25.34
C GLN A 71 20.55 7.24 25.24
N GLN A 72 19.44 7.83 25.69
CA GLN A 72 18.14 7.24 25.53
C GLN A 72 17.59 7.51 24.12
N PHE A 73 16.81 6.57 23.63
CA PHE A 73 16.18 6.67 22.34
C PHE A 73 15.09 7.74 22.32
N ALA A 74 15.11 8.59 21.31
CA ALA A 74 13.97 9.30 20.76
C ALA A 74 14.13 9.35 19.23
N HIS A 75 13.02 9.41 18.51
CA HIS A 75 13.07 9.50 17.05
C HIS A 75 13.82 10.75 16.60
N ALA A 76 14.35 10.73 15.40
CA ALA A 76 15.05 11.87 14.80
C ALA A 76 14.15 13.09 14.56
N ASP A 77 14.77 14.19 14.19
CA ASP A 77 14.19 15.41 13.64
C ASP A 77 13.29 16.16 14.66
N GLN A 78 13.97 16.89 15.56
CA GLN A 78 13.33 17.53 16.70
C GLN A 78 12.71 18.89 16.31
N HIS A 79 11.42 19.09 16.59
CA HIS A 79 10.67 20.27 16.17
C HIS A 79 10.36 21.24 17.30
N ASN A 80 10.01 20.74 18.47
CA ASN A 80 9.59 21.58 19.58
C ASN A 80 9.70 20.86 20.92
N MET A 81 9.83 21.64 22.00
CA MET A 81 9.83 21.18 23.37
C MET A 81 8.98 22.09 24.26
N ALA A 82 8.33 21.51 25.25
CA ALA A 82 7.64 22.26 26.31
C ALA A 82 7.92 21.66 27.68
N PHE A 83 8.09 22.51 28.67
CA PHE A 83 8.28 22.12 30.06
C PHE A 83 6.96 21.97 30.79
N GLY A 84 6.95 21.12 31.82
CA GLY A 84 5.84 21.01 32.75
C GLY A 84 5.58 22.33 33.47
N ASN A 85 4.31 22.64 33.66
CA ASN A 85 3.92 23.86 34.36
C ASN A 85 4.42 23.83 35.83
N TYR A 86 5.29 24.75 36.20
CA TYR A 86 5.99 24.84 37.52
C TYR A 86 6.92 23.64 37.85
N ASP A 87 7.19 22.76 36.90
CA ASP A 87 8.04 21.56 37.09
C ASP A 87 8.89 21.28 35.84
N SER A 88 10.03 21.94 35.75
CA SER A 88 10.95 21.78 34.60
C SER A 88 11.67 20.43 34.58
N SER A 89 11.50 19.59 35.61
CA SER A 89 11.95 18.18 35.56
C SER A 89 11.14 17.34 34.57
N LYS A 90 9.96 17.83 34.15
CA LYS A 90 9.09 17.19 33.17
C LYS A 90 9.11 17.97 31.86
N LYS A 91 9.32 17.25 30.78
CA LYS A 91 9.40 17.81 29.42
C LYS A 91 8.61 16.94 28.46
N ILE A 92 7.96 17.59 27.49
CA ILE A 92 7.37 16.95 26.31
C ILE A 92 8.09 17.51 25.10
N PHE A 93 8.44 16.66 24.15
CA PHE A 93 8.99 17.10 22.88
C PHE A 93 8.43 16.27 21.71
N GLY A 94 8.34 16.94 20.57
CA GLY A 94 7.81 16.36 19.34
C GLY A 94 8.90 16.24 18.29
N ASN A 95 8.86 15.13 17.58
CA ASN A 95 9.72 14.81 16.44
C ASN A 95 8.94 13.99 15.40
N ASP A 96 9.60 13.56 14.32
CA ASP A 96 8.96 12.82 13.23
C ASP A 96 8.42 11.43 13.64
N GLY A 97 8.88 10.89 14.76
CA GLY A 97 8.32 9.68 15.40
C GLY A 97 7.16 9.95 16.36
N GLY A 98 6.74 11.21 16.53
CA GLY A 98 5.60 11.59 17.36
C GLY A 98 5.96 12.35 18.64
N ILE A 99 5.31 12.01 19.76
CA ILE A 99 5.43 12.70 21.04
C ILE A 99 6.21 11.85 22.04
N TYR A 100 7.20 12.48 22.66
CA TYR A 100 8.00 11.89 23.71
C TYR A 100 7.88 12.69 25.01
N PHE A 101 7.99 11.99 26.13
CA PHE A 101 7.99 12.57 27.47
C PHE A 101 9.30 12.22 28.16
N SER A 102 9.91 13.23 28.76
CA SER A 102 11.09 13.06 29.61
C SER A 102 10.79 13.54 31.01
N GLN A 103 11.29 12.79 31.99
CA GLN A 103 11.23 13.15 33.40
C GLN A 103 12.54 12.80 34.08
N SER A 104 13.14 13.79 34.77
CA SER A 104 14.31 13.55 35.63
C SER A 104 13.90 13.24 37.05
N ASN A 105 14.33 12.08 37.54
CA ASN A 105 14.09 11.62 38.91
C ASN A 105 15.38 11.73 39.76
N GLY A 106 16.04 12.86 39.69
CA GLY A 106 17.21 13.22 40.50
C GLY A 106 18.58 12.82 40.00
N SER A 107 18.77 11.66 39.33
CA SER A 107 20.08 11.25 38.79
C SER A 107 20.07 10.67 37.39
N ALA A 108 18.93 10.27 36.88
CA ALA A 108 18.75 9.81 35.50
C ALA A 108 17.48 10.42 34.92
N GLU A 109 17.55 10.75 33.65
CA GLU A 109 16.39 11.20 32.91
C GLU A 109 15.76 9.99 32.17
N GLU A 110 14.45 9.81 32.29
CA GLU A 110 13.73 8.74 31.62
C GLU A 110 12.95 9.31 30.45
N ILE A 111 13.17 8.78 29.25
CA ILE A 111 12.48 9.17 28.03
C ILE A 111 11.54 8.03 27.60
N SER A 112 10.32 8.37 27.26
CA SER A 112 9.32 7.40 26.82
C SER A 112 8.34 8.01 25.81
N SER A 113 7.99 7.23 24.81
CA SER A 113 6.97 7.60 23.80
C SER A 113 5.59 7.79 24.45
N ARG A 114 4.79 8.69 23.87
CA ARG A 114 3.39 8.98 24.22
C ARG A 114 2.44 8.81 23.03
N ASN A 115 2.80 8.00 22.07
CA ASN A 115 2.06 7.82 20.81
C ASN A 115 0.85 6.88 20.92
N PHE A 116 0.61 6.25 22.08
CA PHE A 116 -0.53 5.36 22.26
C PHE A 116 -1.86 6.11 22.06
N ASN A 117 -2.71 5.61 21.18
CA ASN A 117 -3.96 6.24 20.73
C ASN A 117 -3.77 7.59 20.00
N TYR A 118 -2.57 7.91 19.60
CA TYR A 118 -2.25 9.08 18.81
C TYR A 118 -2.03 8.65 17.35
N VAL A 119 -3.04 8.84 16.51
CA VAL A 119 -3.04 8.35 15.13
C VAL A 119 -2.71 9.50 14.19
N THR A 120 -1.44 9.60 13.80
CA THR A 120 -0.91 10.67 12.93
C THR A 120 0.07 10.15 11.88
N SER A 121 0.17 8.84 11.70
CA SER A 121 1.06 8.25 10.68
C SER A 121 0.76 8.82 9.30
N GLN A 122 1.82 9.20 8.60
CA GLN A 122 1.81 9.77 7.26
C GLN A 122 2.18 8.66 6.27
N PHE A 123 1.17 7.95 5.78
CA PHE A 123 1.38 6.87 4.83
C PHE A 123 1.39 7.38 3.40
N TYR A 124 2.32 6.87 2.59
CA TYR A 124 2.42 7.09 1.15
C TYR A 124 1.65 6.05 0.34
N THR A 125 1.73 4.78 0.76
CA THR A 125 1.19 3.63 0.04
C THR A 125 0.59 2.62 1.00
N ILE A 126 -0.22 1.71 0.48
CA ILE A 126 -0.73 0.57 1.21
C ILE A 126 -0.74 -0.67 0.32
N GLY A 127 -0.44 -1.82 0.90
CA GLY A 127 -0.62 -3.13 0.28
C GLY A 127 -1.36 -4.05 1.24
N VAL A 128 -2.43 -4.69 0.78
CA VAL A 128 -3.31 -5.52 1.61
C VAL A 128 -3.13 -6.99 1.27
N ALA A 129 -2.99 -7.81 2.31
CA ALA A 129 -2.91 -9.26 2.14
C ALA A 129 -4.28 -9.84 1.76
N PRO A 130 -4.35 -10.87 0.89
CA PRO A 130 -5.56 -11.62 0.65
C PRO A 130 -6.18 -12.17 1.92
N SER A 131 -7.51 -12.22 2.00
CA SER A 131 -8.26 -12.62 3.18
C SER A 131 -7.94 -14.03 3.69
N GLU A 132 -7.62 -14.94 2.78
CA GLU A 132 -7.30 -16.33 3.06
C GLU A 132 -5.81 -16.58 3.34
N MET A 133 -4.91 -15.60 3.08
CA MET A 133 -3.46 -15.81 3.17
C MET A 133 -3.00 -16.31 4.54
N PHE A 134 -3.60 -15.81 5.61
CA PHE A 134 -3.22 -16.13 6.97
C PHE A 134 -4.22 -17.03 7.70
N LYS A 135 -5.20 -17.61 7.01
CA LYS A 135 -6.23 -18.46 7.60
C LYS A 135 -5.62 -19.66 8.35
N ASP A 136 -4.68 -20.35 7.70
CA ASP A 136 -4.00 -21.53 8.23
C ASP A 136 -2.54 -21.25 8.61
N LEU A 137 -2.05 -20.04 8.39
CA LEU A 137 -0.69 -19.62 8.72
C LEU A 137 -0.63 -19.10 10.15
N ASN A 138 0.32 -19.64 10.93
CA ASN A 138 0.72 -19.09 12.22
C ASN A 138 2.18 -18.65 12.12
N LYS A 139 2.39 -17.36 11.89
CA LYS A 139 3.71 -16.78 11.64
C LYS A 139 4.05 -15.68 12.62
N GLN A 140 5.33 -15.55 12.88
CA GLN A 140 5.88 -14.50 13.73
C GLN A 140 6.80 -13.62 12.89
N ILE A 141 6.38 -12.38 12.61
CA ILE A 141 7.13 -11.40 11.85
C ILE A 141 7.97 -10.59 12.83
N THR A 142 9.25 -10.49 12.54
CA THR A 142 10.20 -9.70 13.32
C THR A 142 10.40 -8.33 12.67
N GLY A 143 10.35 -7.30 13.49
CA GLY A 143 10.58 -5.93 13.07
C GLY A 143 11.02 -5.07 14.25
N ARG A 144 10.93 -3.76 14.12
CA ARG A 144 11.30 -2.80 15.17
C ARG A 144 10.07 -2.13 15.77
N ASP A 145 10.14 -1.89 17.06
CA ASP A 145 9.23 -0.98 17.75
C ASP A 145 9.84 0.43 17.69
N LEU A 146 9.27 1.30 16.88
CA LEU A 146 9.78 2.66 16.69
C LEU A 146 9.64 3.56 17.95
N SER A 147 8.83 3.15 18.92
CA SER A 147 8.71 3.89 20.18
C SER A 147 9.92 3.71 21.12
N SER A 148 10.70 2.67 20.91
CA SER A 148 11.84 2.29 21.77
C SER A 148 13.04 1.76 21.00
N TRP A 149 12.95 1.68 19.68
CA TRP A 149 13.99 1.12 18.78
C TRP A 149 14.42 -0.31 19.20
N THR A 150 13.51 -1.11 19.68
CA THR A 150 13.79 -2.47 20.10
C THR A 150 13.20 -3.48 19.11
N THR A 151 13.85 -4.63 18.99
CA THR A 151 13.30 -5.74 18.21
C THR A 151 11.98 -6.20 18.81
N ARG A 152 10.99 -6.38 17.97
CA ARG A 152 9.64 -6.79 18.34
C ARG A 152 9.11 -7.81 17.36
N ASN A 153 8.29 -8.72 17.87
CA ASN A 153 7.65 -9.74 17.04
C ASN A 153 6.15 -9.49 16.97
N LYS A 154 5.59 -9.65 15.79
CA LYS A 154 4.15 -9.61 15.55
C LYS A 154 3.68 -10.99 15.12
N VAL A 155 2.68 -11.52 15.81
CA VAL A 155 2.10 -12.83 15.47
C VAL A 155 0.92 -12.62 14.56
N VAL A 156 0.95 -13.33 13.44
CA VAL A 156 -0.15 -13.41 12.49
C VAL A 156 -0.72 -14.81 12.55
N THR A 157 -1.99 -14.94 12.89
CA THR A 157 -2.68 -16.22 13.01
C THR A 157 -4.16 -16.05 12.72
N GLY A 158 -4.72 -17.00 11.98
CA GLY A 158 -6.11 -16.95 11.54
C GLY A 158 -6.39 -15.85 10.51
N MET A 159 -7.66 -15.62 10.24
CA MET A 159 -8.09 -14.50 9.38
C MET A 159 -8.00 -13.20 10.17
N THR A 160 -7.06 -12.36 9.79
CA THR A 160 -6.88 -11.02 10.36
C THR A 160 -6.72 -10.00 9.24
N ASP A 161 -7.02 -8.75 9.52
CA ASP A 161 -6.69 -7.66 8.61
C ASP A 161 -5.18 -7.42 8.65
N VAL A 162 -4.47 -7.98 7.67
CA VAL A 162 -3.03 -7.83 7.53
C VAL A 162 -2.74 -6.89 6.37
N PHE A 163 -1.96 -5.86 6.62
CA PHE A 163 -1.52 -4.92 5.59
C PHE A 163 -0.13 -4.36 5.89
N LEU A 164 0.51 -3.86 4.85
CA LEU A 164 1.70 -3.02 4.91
C LEU A 164 1.33 -1.60 4.54
N ALA A 165 1.97 -0.62 5.15
CA ALA A 165 1.85 0.76 4.74
C ALA A 165 3.22 1.45 4.85
N GLY A 166 3.68 2.02 3.75
CA GLY A 166 4.91 2.79 3.69
C GLY A 166 4.69 4.18 4.29
N ALA A 167 5.49 4.55 5.29
CA ALA A 167 5.32 5.79 6.04
C ALA A 167 6.52 6.71 5.87
N GLN A 168 6.26 8.01 5.84
CA GLN A 168 7.32 9.02 5.94
C GLN A 168 8.05 8.86 7.26
N ASP A 169 9.38 8.84 7.23
CA ASP A 169 10.33 8.80 8.35
C ASP A 169 10.17 7.60 9.31
N ASN A 170 9.14 6.78 9.11
CA ASN A 170 8.77 5.69 10.03
C ASN A 170 8.75 4.30 9.36
N GLY A 171 9.44 4.16 8.24
CA GLY A 171 9.64 2.90 7.53
C GLY A 171 8.35 2.28 6.97
N THR A 172 8.44 1.00 6.61
CA THR A 172 7.27 0.22 6.20
C THR A 172 6.66 -0.48 7.40
N GLN A 173 5.41 -0.12 7.72
CA GLN A 173 4.69 -0.60 8.88
C GLN A 173 3.89 -1.86 8.55
N PHE A 174 4.23 -2.98 9.19
CA PHE A 174 3.47 -4.21 9.14
C PHE A 174 2.39 -4.21 10.23
N GLN A 175 1.14 -4.31 9.83
CA GLN A 175 -0.01 -4.22 10.71
C GLN A 175 -0.87 -5.47 10.66
N THR A 176 -1.40 -5.88 11.83
CA THR A 176 -2.47 -6.86 11.92
C THR A 176 -3.60 -6.29 12.75
N ASP A 177 -4.84 -6.52 12.34
CA ASP A 177 -5.97 -6.23 13.22
C ASP A 177 -5.97 -7.23 14.40
N ARG A 178 -6.19 -6.72 15.60
CA ARG A 178 -6.52 -7.52 16.76
C ARG A 178 -7.91 -7.11 17.20
N GLU A 179 -8.78 -8.09 17.37
CA GLU A 179 -10.15 -7.89 17.80
C GLU A 179 -10.29 -6.74 18.82
N ASN A 180 -10.99 -5.68 18.40
CA ASN A 180 -11.40 -4.54 19.22
C ASN A 180 -10.31 -3.66 19.84
N LYS A 181 -9.07 -3.63 19.33
CA LYS A 181 -8.03 -2.72 19.88
C LYS A 181 -7.20 -2.09 18.78
N ILE A 182 -6.88 -0.81 18.99
CA ILE A 182 -5.82 -0.12 18.26
C ILE A 182 -4.55 -0.96 18.40
N THR A 183 -4.06 -1.47 17.29
CA THR A 183 -2.89 -2.33 17.27
C THR A 183 -1.65 -1.50 16.98
N SER A 184 -0.56 -1.83 17.66
CA SER A 184 0.74 -1.31 17.29
C SER A 184 1.25 -2.05 16.06
N SER A 185 1.79 -1.34 15.10
CA SER A 185 2.58 -1.88 13.99
C SER A 185 3.99 -2.25 14.44
N ILE A 186 4.69 -2.95 13.57
CA ILE A 186 6.15 -3.07 13.62
C ILE A 186 6.74 -2.54 12.32
N ASP A 187 7.90 -1.93 12.42
CA ASP A 187 8.67 -1.49 11.28
C ASP A 187 9.46 -2.66 10.69
N VAL A 188 9.18 -3.01 9.44
CA VAL A 188 9.86 -4.10 8.72
C VAL A 188 10.91 -3.58 7.73
N SER A 189 10.93 -2.28 7.45
CA SER A 189 11.93 -1.59 6.63
C SER A 189 12.11 -0.17 7.15
N GLY A 190 13.33 0.27 7.36
CA GLY A 190 13.60 1.57 8.00
C GLY A 190 13.61 2.77 7.04
N GLY A 191 13.78 3.97 7.61
CA GLY A 191 13.77 5.24 6.89
C GLY A 191 12.37 5.62 6.39
N ASP A 192 12.27 6.12 5.17
CA ASP A 192 10.96 6.28 4.51
C ASP A 192 10.49 4.96 3.92
N GLY A 193 9.26 4.59 4.19
CA GLY A 193 8.64 3.45 3.52
C GLY A 193 7.98 3.92 2.21
N ALA A 194 8.40 3.38 1.07
CA ALA A 194 7.80 3.68 -0.23
C ALA A 194 6.76 2.60 -0.61
N ALA A 195 6.93 1.94 -1.77
CA ALA A 195 5.97 0.94 -2.22
C ALA A 195 5.85 -0.24 -1.24
N SER A 196 4.60 -0.67 -1.03
CA SER A 196 4.24 -1.75 -0.13
C SER A 196 3.24 -2.65 -0.83
N MET A 197 3.55 -3.95 -0.99
CA MET A 197 2.73 -4.87 -1.77
C MET A 197 2.66 -6.24 -1.12
N PHE A 198 1.50 -6.92 -1.25
CA PHE A 198 1.36 -8.34 -0.95
C PHE A 198 1.15 -9.15 -2.21
N SER A 199 1.73 -10.34 -2.23
CA SER A 199 1.35 -11.34 -3.22
C SER A 199 -0.14 -11.65 -3.13
N GLN A 200 -0.83 -11.65 -4.27
CA GLN A 200 -2.21 -12.11 -4.37
C GLN A 200 -2.30 -13.62 -4.67
N ASN A 201 -1.15 -14.29 -4.80
CA ASN A 201 -1.05 -15.73 -5.01
C ASN A 201 -0.91 -16.45 -3.66
N LEU A 202 -1.95 -17.17 -3.24
CA LEU A 202 -1.98 -17.91 -1.97
C LEU A 202 -0.95 -19.05 -1.92
N ASP A 203 -0.53 -19.57 -3.06
CA ASP A 203 0.51 -20.59 -3.15
C ASP A 203 1.92 -20.04 -2.94
N LYS A 204 2.08 -18.73 -3.13
CA LYS A 204 3.33 -18.00 -2.93
C LYS A 204 3.10 -16.77 -2.04
N PRO A 205 2.90 -16.95 -0.73
CA PRO A 205 2.61 -15.86 0.20
C PRO A 205 3.90 -15.11 0.58
N TYR A 206 4.00 -13.87 0.15
CA TYR A 206 5.09 -12.96 0.50
C TYR A 206 4.62 -11.50 0.51
N PHE A 207 5.40 -10.62 1.08
CA PHE A 207 5.25 -9.19 0.89
C PHE A 207 6.52 -8.55 0.33
N ILE A 208 6.35 -7.37 -0.26
CA ILE A 208 7.43 -6.51 -0.75
C ILE A 208 7.38 -5.21 0.05
N ALA A 209 8.55 -4.77 0.50
CA ALA A 209 8.78 -3.46 1.09
C ALA A 209 9.91 -2.75 0.34
N ASN A 210 9.75 -1.47 0.09
CA ASN A 210 10.75 -0.63 -0.55
C ASN A 210 11.07 0.57 0.33
N TYR A 211 12.36 0.91 0.46
CA TYR A 211 12.78 2.14 1.12
C TYR A 211 12.43 3.35 0.22
N VAL A 212 13.39 3.94 -0.49
CA VAL A 212 13.15 5.03 -1.45
C VAL A 212 13.85 4.74 -2.77
N TYR A 213 13.42 5.35 -3.84
CA TYR A 213 13.95 5.06 -5.18
C TYR A 213 13.85 3.55 -5.49
N ASN A 214 14.88 2.98 -6.11
CA ASN A 214 15.06 1.53 -6.25
C ASN A 214 16.01 0.96 -5.18
N ASN A 215 16.11 1.60 -4.03
CA ASN A 215 17.01 1.19 -2.96
C ASN A 215 16.27 0.33 -1.93
N SER A 216 16.92 -0.73 -1.46
CA SER A 216 16.37 -1.67 -0.47
C SER A 216 14.95 -2.15 -0.82
N VAL A 217 14.79 -2.66 -2.05
CA VAL A 217 13.58 -3.40 -2.44
C VAL A 217 13.75 -4.82 -1.96
N GLU A 218 12.96 -5.21 -0.97
CA GLU A 218 13.07 -6.50 -0.29
C GLU A 218 11.75 -7.27 -0.31
N ALA A 219 11.82 -8.60 -0.40
CA ALA A 219 10.70 -9.50 -0.20
C ALA A 219 10.89 -10.32 1.06
N TYR A 220 9.80 -10.55 1.80
CA TYR A 220 9.74 -11.53 2.86
C TYR A 220 8.78 -12.66 2.46
N ASP A 221 9.32 -13.88 2.34
CA ASP A 221 8.56 -15.07 2.02
C ASP A 221 8.10 -15.78 3.30
N PHE A 222 6.79 -15.91 3.46
CA PHE A 222 6.20 -16.55 4.62
C PHE A 222 6.37 -18.07 4.66
N LYS A 223 6.64 -18.74 3.54
CA LYS A 223 6.88 -20.19 3.52
C LYS A 223 8.28 -20.54 4.01
N SER A 224 9.28 -19.84 3.52
CA SER A 224 10.68 -20.07 3.87
C SER A 224 11.14 -19.31 5.13
N ASP A 225 10.34 -18.35 5.64
CA ASP A 225 10.72 -17.39 6.68
C ASP A 225 12.02 -16.63 6.35
N SER A 226 12.18 -16.24 5.09
CA SER A 226 13.41 -15.65 4.56
C SER A 226 13.17 -14.30 3.91
N ASN A 227 14.14 -13.40 4.08
CA ASN A 227 14.21 -12.16 3.32
C ASN A 227 15.04 -12.35 2.05
N PHE A 228 14.55 -11.78 0.96
CA PHE A 228 15.25 -11.76 -0.32
C PHE A 228 15.52 -10.32 -0.71
N ASN A 229 16.77 -10.01 -1.06
CA ASN A 229 17.10 -8.74 -1.66
C ASN A 229 16.72 -8.77 -3.15
N ILE A 230 15.83 -7.87 -3.55
CA ILE A 230 15.42 -7.71 -4.95
C ILE A 230 16.31 -6.70 -5.63
N ASN A 231 16.48 -5.55 -5.01
CA ASN A 231 17.39 -4.51 -5.46
C ASN A 231 17.91 -3.68 -4.30
N ASN A 232 19.21 -3.44 -4.27
CA ASN A 232 19.89 -2.60 -3.29
C ASN A 232 20.89 -1.67 -4.00
N GLU A 233 20.41 -0.98 -5.02
CA GLU A 233 21.23 0.03 -5.71
C GLU A 233 21.33 1.30 -4.86
N SER A 234 22.52 1.88 -4.78
CA SER A 234 22.74 3.14 -4.07
C SER A 234 22.39 4.38 -4.91
N GLY A 235 21.81 4.18 -6.08
CA GLY A 235 21.43 5.25 -7.00
C GLY A 235 20.07 5.86 -6.67
N SER A 236 19.80 7.02 -7.26
CA SER A 236 18.53 7.74 -7.18
C SER A 236 17.67 7.54 -8.45
N ASN A 237 17.73 6.35 -9.06
CA ASN A 237 16.87 6.02 -10.18
C ASN A 237 15.43 5.78 -9.68
N GLY A 238 14.44 6.25 -10.42
CA GLY A 238 13.05 6.29 -9.99
C GLY A 238 12.76 7.56 -9.19
N ASP A 239 11.61 7.57 -8.51
CA ASP A 239 11.19 8.68 -7.66
C ASP A 239 11.51 8.40 -6.18
N PHE A 240 11.56 9.43 -5.35
CA PHE A 240 11.78 9.28 -3.92
C PHE A 240 10.78 8.28 -3.33
N ILE A 241 9.49 8.48 -3.50
CA ILE A 241 8.46 7.45 -3.28
C ILE A 241 8.23 6.75 -4.62
N ASN A 242 8.91 5.65 -4.81
CA ASN A 242 9.00 5.03 -6.11
C ASN A 242 7.75 4.22 -6.46
N VAL A 243 7.27 4.40 -7.69
CA VAL A 243 6.10 3.68 -8.21
C VAL A 243 6.51 2.27 -8.62
N GLN A 244 5.79 1.28 -8.07
CA GLN A 244 6.00 -0.14 -8.35
C GLN A 244 4.67 -0.86 -8.53
N ALA A 245 4.67 -1.95 -9.29
CA ALA A 245 3.55 -2.86 -9.44
C ALA A 245 4.01 -4.31 -9.37
N LEU A 246 3.21 -5.17 -8.74
CA LEU A 246 3.50 -6.59 -8.57
C LEU A 246 2.60 -7.44 -9.47
N ASP A 247 3.20 -8.23 -10.34
CA ASP A 247 2.52 -9.36 -10.97
C ASP A 247 2.66 -10.60 -10.09
N SER A 248 1.64 -10.89 -9.31
CA SER A 248 1.63 -12.04 -8.39
C SER A 248 1.57 -13.39 -9.11
N ASN A 249 1.11 -13.44 -10.37
CA ASN A 249 1.04 -14.67 -11.14
C ASN A 249 2.44 -15.15 -11.58
N TYR A 250 3.28 -14.18 -11.96
CA TYR A 250 4.64 -14.45 -12.43
C TYR A 250 5.72 -14.13 -11.39
N GLY A 251 5.36 -13.51 -10.26
CA GLY A 251 6.33 -13.06 -9.26
C GLY A 251 7.27 -11.97 -9.80
N ILE A 252 6.75 -11.07 -10.63
CA ILE A 252 7.52 -10.00 -11.26
C ILE A 252 7.18 -8.66 -10.60
N ILE A 253 8.22 -7.91 -10.24
CA ILE A 253 8.07 -6.55 -9.74
C ILE A 253 8.49 -5.60 -10.85
N TYR A 254 7.54 -4.78 -11.30
CA TYR A 254 7.78 -3.67 -12.20
C TYR A 254 8.04 -2.41 -11.39
N SER A 255 9.16 -1.77 -11.61
CA SER A 255 9.61 -0.62 -10.82
C SER A 255 10.01 0.53 -11.74
N ASN A 256 9.51 1.73 -11.49
CA ASN A 256 10.01 2.92 -12.15
C ASN A 256 11.54 3.02 -11.92
N TYR A 257 12.28 3.12 -12.99
CA TYR A 257 13.74 3.20 -12.98
C TYR A 257 14.23 4.43 -13.75
N THR A 258 13.39 5.44 -13.82
CA THR A 258 13.73 6.68 -14.53
C THR A 258 14.97 7.34 -13.92
N GLY A 259 15.95 7.60 -14.77
CA GLY A 259 17.17 8.32 -14.45
C GLY A 259 17.55 9.19 -15.63
N SER A 260 18.61 8.84 -16.34
CA SER A 260 18.97 9.49 -17.61
C SER A 260 18.01 9.14 -18.74
N ASN A 261 17.30 8.01 -18.63
CA ASN A 261 16.28 7.56 -19.57
C ASN A 261 14.97 7.31 -18.81
N PHE A 262 13.85 7.37 -19.50
CA PHE A 262 12.55 6.93 -18.98
C PHE A 262 12.44 5.43 -19.21
N GLU A 263 12.50 4.65 -18.14
CA GLU A 263 12.49 3.19 -18.22
C GLU A 263 11.91 2.55 -16.96
N ILE A 264 11.52 1.28 -17.08
CA ILE A 264 11.03 0.43 -16.01
C ILE A 264 11.94 -0.78 -15.90
N LYS A 265 12.27 -1.20 -14.68
CA LYS A 265 12.90 -2.49 -14.41
C LYS A 265 11.83 -3.51 -14.05
N ALA A 266 11.90 -4.68 -14.68
CA ALA A 266 11.14 -5.86 -14.28
C ALA A 266 12.09 -6.83 -13.59
N TYR A 267 11.92 -7.01 -12.27
CA TYR A 267 12.70 -7.96 -11.46
C TYR A 267 11.95 -9.29 -11.40
N TYR A 268 12.65 -10.39 -11.66
CA TYR A 268 12.08 -11.74 -11.75
C TYR A 268 12.99 -12.78 -11.08
N ASP A 269 12.47 -14.00 -10.85
CA ASP A 269 13.22 -15.14 -10.26
C ASP A 269 13.94 -14.82 -8.94
N TRP A 270 13.52 -13.79 -8.21
CA TRP A 270 14.14 -13.36 -6.96
C TRP A 270 14.00 -14.40 -5.84
N ASP A 271 13.00 -15.26 -5.88
CA ASP A 271 12.73 -16.34 -4.93
C ASP A 271 13.65 -17.57 -5.12
N ASN A 272 14.38 -17.63 -6.22
CA ASN A 272 15.36 -18.68 -6.52
C ASN A 272 16.81 -18.35 -6.11
N PHE A 273 17.05 -17.12 -5.65
CA PHE A 273 18.37 -16.72 -5.15
C PHE A 273 18.60 -17.32 -3.77
N ALA A 274 19.62 -18.18 -3.66
CA ALA A 274 20.04 -18.74 -2.39
C ALA A 274 20.41 -17.60 -1.41
N GLU A 275 20.06 -17.73 -0.14
CA GLU A 275 20.39 -16.82 0.98
C GLU A 275 21.86 -16.38 1.04
N ALA A 276 22.72 -17.02 0.27
CA ALA A 276 24.17 -16.85 0.33
C ALA A 276 24.67 -15.52 -0.23
N ASP A 277 23.88 -14.78 -1.01
CA ASP A 277 24.35 -13.55 -1.64
C ASP A 277 23.36 -12.38 -1.50
N LYS A 278 23.21 -11.88 -0.28
CA LYS A 278 22.40 -10.70 0.06
C LYS A 278 22.86 -9.40 -0.62
N ASN A 279 23.96 -9.44 -1.36
CA ASN A 279 24.53 -8.29 -2.06
C ASN A 279 24.29 -8.32 -3.58
N THR A 280 23.65 -9.36 -4.10
CA THR A 280 23.38 -9.49 -5.53
C THR A 280 21.92 -9.14 -5.80
N ASN A 281 21.70 -8.15 -6.65
CA ASN A 281 20.36 -7.80 -7.09
C ASN A 281 19.71 -8.95 -7.88
N ALA A 282 18.38 -9.07 -7.80
CA ALA A 282 17.62 -10.03 -8.57
C ALA A 282 17.84 -9.82 -10.08
N PRO A 283 17.70 -10.86 -10.91
CA PRO A 283 17.70 -10.68 -12.36
C PRO A 283 16.65 -9.67 -12.76
N SER A 284 17.01 -8.81 -13.69
CA SER A 284 16.08 -7.80 -14.18
C SER A 284 16.18 -7.64 -15.69
N ARG A 285 15.13 -7.12 -16.27
CA ARG A 285 15.12 -6.61 -17.63
C ARG A 285 14.58 -5.19 -17.66
N THR A 286 15.04 -4.42 -18.64
CA THR A 286 14.57 -3.06 -18.85
C THR A 286 13.43 -3.07 -19.84
N LEU A 287 12.32 -2.42 -19.48
CA LEU A 287 11.22 -2.07 -20.37
C LEU A 287 11.39 -0.60 -20.75
N GLN A 288 11.48 -0.34 -22.04
CA GLN A 288 11.64 1.01 -22.59
C GLN A 288 10.88 1.16 -23.91
N SER A 289 10.28 2.31 -24.12
CA SER A 289 9.59 2.67 -25.35
C SER A 289 9.79 4.15 -25.65
N GLY A 290 9.87 4.52 -26.91
CA GLY A 290 9.87 5.92 -27.33
C GLY A 290 8.57 6.68 -27.00
N MET A 291 7.54 5.98 -26.53
CA MET A 291 6.31 6.58 -26.00
C MET A 291 6.48 7.09 -24.56
N MET A 292 7.48 6.61 -23.82
CA MET A 292 7.80 7.07 -22.46
C MET A 292 8.56 8.39 -22.56
N THR A 293 7.84 9.49 -22.39
CA THR A 293 8.31 10.87 -22.64
C THR A 293 8.42 11.73 -21.38
N ALA A 294 8.09 11.15 -20.22
CA ALA A 294 8.20 11.75 -18.89
C ALA A 294 8.40 10.64 -17.86
N ASN A 295 8.62 11.00 -16.59
CA ASN A 295 8.72 10.07 -15.49
C ASN A 295 7.46 9.20 -15.39
N VAL A 296 7.65 7.96 -14.96
CA VAL A 296 6.55 7.04 -14.67
C VAL A 296 5.94 7.42 -13.34
N SER A 297 4.65 7.72 -13.32
CA SER A 297 3.92 8.17 -12.12
C SER A 297 2.83 7.21 -11.66
N ALA A 298 2.45 6.23 -12.49
CA ALA A 298 1.53 5.16 -12.13
C ALA A 298 1.89 3.87 -12.86
N LEU A 299 1.79 2.75 -12.16
CA LEU A 299 2.00 1.40 -12.71
C LEU A 299 0.93 0.46 -12.15
N THR A 300 0.27 -0.28 -13.02
CA THR A 300 -0.72 -1.29 -12.63
C THR A 300 -0.63 -2.51 -13.54
N VAL A 301 -0.58 -3.69 -12.94
CA VAL A 301 -0.65 -4.96 -13.67
C VAL A 301 -2.10 -5.39 -13.78
N SER A 302 -2.53 -5.75 -14.98
CA SER A 302 -3.89 -6.24 -15.20
C SER A 302 -4.15 -7.53 -14.41
N PRO A 303 -5.21 -7.60 -13.63
CA PRO A 303 -5.62 -8.83 -12.95
C PRO A 303 -6.31 -9.83 -13.89
N HIS A 304 -6.68 -9.41 -15.10
CA HIS A 304 -7.47 -10.21 -16.06
C HIS A 304 -6.61 -11.05 -17.01
N THR A 305 -5.38 -10.59 -17.30
CA THR A 305 -4.47 -11.30 -18.21
C THR A 305 -3.62 -12.29 -17.45
N THR A 306 -3.97 -13.58 -17.52
CA THR A 306 -3.27 -14.65 -16.81
C THR A 306 -2.22 -15.39 -17.66
N ASN A 307 -2.25 -15.22 -18.99
CA ASN A 307 -1.32 -15.88 -19.92
C ASN A 307 -0.02 -15.08 -20.16
N SER A 308 -0.01 -13.81 -19.81
CA SER A 308 1.13 -12.89 -19.89
C SER A 308 0.87 -11.69 -18.97
N SER A 309 1.88 -10.90 -18.66
CA SER A 309 1.66 -9.62 -17.96
C SER A 309 1.20 -8.56 -18.95
N THR A 310 0.07 -7.91 -18.65
CA THR A 310 -0.30 -6.62 -19.24
C THR A 310 -0.04 -5.54 -18.19
N LEU A 311 0.88 -4.63 -18.49
CA LEU A 311 1.26 -3.53 -17.63
C LEU A 311 0.72 -2.21 -18.17
N MET A 312 -0.01 -1.47 -17.34
CA MET A 312 -0.41 -0.10 -17.61
C MET A 312 0.62 0.85 -17.03
N ILE A 313 0.98 1.87 -17.79
CA ILE A 313 2.04 2.83 -17.46
C ILE A 313 1.48 4.23 -17.60
N GLY A 314 1.34 4.97 -16.52
CA GLY A 314 0.98 6.37 -16.49
C GLY A 314 2.22 7.25 -16.30
N LEU A 315 2.26 8.39 -16.96
CA LEU A 315 3.37 9.34 -16.91
C LEU A 315 2.95 10.67 -16.28
N GLU A 316 3.92 11.42 -15.77
CA GLU A 316 3.72 12.77 -15.19
C GLU A 316 3.15 13.80 -16.17
N ASN A 317 3.28 13.57 -17.47
CA ASN A 317 2.76 14.44 -18.51
C ASN A 317 1.40 14.01 -19.09
N GLY A 318 0.74 13.03 -18.44
CA GLY A 318 -0.59 12.56 -18.83
C GLY A 318 -0.62 11.47 -19.88
N VAL A 319 0.51 11.03 -20.37
CA VAL A 319 0.57 9.90 -21.31
C VAL A 319 0.24 8.60 -20.58
N VAL A 320 -0.60 7.76 -21.21
CA VAL A 320 -0.92 6.41 -20.74
C VAL A 320 -0.56 5.40 -21.80
N ILE A 321 0.21 4.39 -21.41
CA ILE A 321 0.74 3.34 -22.29
C ILE A 321 0.31 1.98 -21.75
N LYS A 322 -0.20 1.13 -22.62
CA LYS A 322 -0.42 -0.29 -22.38
C LYS A 322 0.76 -1.08 -22.91
N ALA A 323 1.38 -1.91 -22.08
CA ALA A 323 2.46 -2.82 -22.44
C ALA A 323 2.00 -4.27 -22.28
N GLU A 324 1.68 -4.93 -23.39
CA GLU A 324 1.31 -6.34 -23.44
C GLU A 324 2.56 -7.22 -23.49
N ASN A 325 2.50 -8.43 -22.93
CA ASN A 325 3.65 -9.34 -22.78
C ASN A 325 4.83 -8.71 -22.03
N ALA A 326 4.54 -7.87 -21.04
CA ALA A 326 5.56 -7.16 -20.26
C ALA A 326 6.51 -8.12 -19.50
N ASN A 327 6.06 -9.36 -19.21
CA ASN A 327 6.87 -10.42 -18.63
C ASN A 327 7.86 -11.08 -19.60
N THR A 328 7.92 -10.65 -20.86
CA THR A 328 8.80 -11.22 -21.90
C THR A 328 9.91 -10.26 -22.33
N ALA A 329 10.81 -10.74 -23.20
CA ALA A 329 11.86 -9.90 -23.77
C ALA A 329 11.35 -8.98 -24.90
N SER A 330 10.11 -9.12 -25.32
CA SER A 330 9.53 -8.39 -26.47
C SER A 330 8.13 -7.88 -26.15
N PRO A 331 7.98 -6.93 -25.20
CA PRO A 331 6.69 -6.32 -24.90
C PRO A 331 6.16 -5.51 -26.10
N VAL A 332 4.85 -5.47 -26.24
CA VAL A 332 4.16 -4.68 -27.25
C VAL A 332 3.55 -3.44 -26.59
N TYR A 333 3.95 -2.26 -27.04
CA TYR A 333 3.48 -1.01 -26.46
C TYR A 333 2.41 -0.35 -27.33
N THR A 334 1.34 0.10 -26.71
CA THR A 334 0.25 0.85 -27.34
C THR A 334 -0.01 2.12 -26.54
N ASN A 335 -0.03 3.28 -27.21
CA ASN A 335 -0.43 4.53 -26.60
C ASN A 335 -1.96 4.61 -26.56
N ILE A 336 -2.54 4.69 -25.37
CA ILE A 336 -3.99 4.77 -25.15
C ILE A 336 -4.40 6.10 -24.49
N THR A 337 -3.56 7.13 -24.60
CA THR A 337 -3.77 8.44 -24.00
C THR A 337 -5.05 9.11 -24.52
N GLY A 338 -5.91 9.53 -23.62
CA GLY A 338 -7.12 10.31 -23.96
C GLY A 338 -6.78 11.75 -24.38
N ASN A 339 -7.55 12.29 -25.32
CA ASN A 339 -7.34 13.65 -25.85
C ASN A 339 -7.46 14.77 -24.79
N GLN A 340 -8.09 14.48 -23.64
CA GLN A 340 -8.32 15.43 -22.55
C GLN A 340 -7.38 15.20 -21.37
N PHE A 341 -6.45 14.25 -21.46
CA PHE A 341 -5.52 13.97 -20.39
C PHE A 341 -4.54 15.10 -20.22
N LEU A 342 -4.48 15.63 -19.00
CA LEU A 342 -3.61 16.76 -18.68
C LEU A 342 -3.16 16.65 -17.22
N GLY A 343 -1.86 16.72 -17.02
CA GLY A 343 -1.25 16.61 -15.68
C GLY A 343 -0.64 15.23 -15.44
N SER A 344 -0.28 14.95 -14.21
CA SER A 344 0.36 13.70 -13.81
C SER A 344 -0.68 12.62 -13.52
N VAL A 345 -0.53 11.47 -14.16
CA VAL A 345 -1.36 10.29 -13.86
C VAL A 345 -1.05 9.86 -12.43
N SER A 346 -2.08 9.74 -11.60
CA SER A 346 -1.93 9.33 -10.20
C SER A 346 -2.24 7.87 -9.96
N ASP A 347 -3.20 7.32 -10.73
CA ASP A 347 -3.62 5.94 -10.57
C ASP A 347 -4.24 5.42 -11.88
N ILE A 348 -4.10 4.11 -12.09
CA ILE A 348 -4.74 3.37 -13.17
C ILE A 348 -5.31 2.09 -12.59
N GLU A 349 -6.63 1.92 -12.70
CA GLU A 349 -7.33 0.75 -12.19
C GLU A 349 -8.13 0.05 -13.28
N PHE A 350 -8.33 -1.26 -13.10
CA PHE A 350 -9.20 -2.05 -13.96
C PHE A 350 -10.57 -2.26 -13.30
N GLY A 351 -11.62 -2.25 -14.12
CA GLY A 351 -12.95 -2.72 -13.72
C GLY A 351 -13.06 -4.25 -13.77
N LEU A 352 -14.22 -4.75 -14.15
CA LEU A 352 -14.46 -6.20 -14.22
C LEU A 352 -13.86 -6.89 -15.46
N SER A 353 -13.23 -6.14 -16.35
CA SER A 353 -12.62 -6.69 -17.56
C SER A 353 -11.38 -5.91 -17.98
N GLU A 354 -10.56 -6.50 -18.84
CA GLU A 354 -9.38 -5.87 -19.45
C GLU A 354 -9.72 -4.58 -20.22
N ASN A 355 -10.97 -4.41 -20.67
CA ASN A 355 -11.42 -3.25 -21.42
C ASN A 355 -11.91 -2.11 -20.55
N GLU A 356 -12.22 -2.37 -19.28
CA GLU A 356 -12.68 -1.36 -18.35
C GLU A 356 -11.51 -0.78 -17.58
N ILE A 357 -11.17 0.47 -17.90
CA ILE A 357 -9.98 1.15 -17.38
C ILE A 357 -10.39 2.49 -16.78
N PHE A 358 -9.92 2.74 -15.57
CA PHE A 358 -10.01 4.02 -14.88
C PHE A 358 -8.65 4.67 -14.85
N VAL A 359 -8.59 5.98 -15.10
CA VAL A 359 -7.36 6.78 -14.99
C VAL A 359 -7.65 8.03 -14.19
N THR A 360 -6.80 8.32 -13.21
CA THR A 360 -6.93 9.52 -12.39
C THR A 360 -5.71 10.43 -12.48
N PHE A 361 -5.91 11.69 -12.08
CA PHE A 361 -4.88 12.73 -12.07
C PHE A 361 -4.88 13.47 -10.74
N HIS A 362 -3.72 13.85 -10.23
CA HIS A 362 -3.61 14.55 -8.96
C HIS A 362 -3.24 16.03 -9.10
N ASN A 363 -3.90 16.71 -10.03
CA ASN A 363 -3.67 18.11 -10.32
C ASN A 363 -4.91 18.98 -10.04
N TYR A 364 -4.71 20.24 -9.73
CA TYR A 364 -5.77 21.26 -9.72
C TYR A 364 -6.00 21.83 -11.11
N ALA A 365 -7.20 22.34 -11.34
CA ALA A 365 -7.63 23.00 -12.58
C ALA A 365 -7.54 22.11 -13.84
N VAL A 366 -7.63 20.81 -13.67
CA VAL A 366 -7.71 19.81 -14.74
C VAL A 366 -8.88 18.86 -14.49
N LYS A 367 -9.15 17.97 -15.44
CA LYS A 367 -10.06 16.85 -15.23
C LYS A 367 -9.30 15.67 -14.65
N ASN A 368 -9.77 15.14 -13.52
CA ASN A 368 -9.05 14.18 -12.71
C ASN A 368 -9.56 12.74 -12.80
N ILE A 369 -10.72 12.47 -13.42
CA ILE A 369 -11.30 11.13 -13.51
C ILE A 369 -11.73 10.82 -14.93
N PHE A 370 -11.16 9.77 -15.50
CA PHE A 370 -11.52 9.26 -16.82
C PHE A 370 -11.79 7.76 -16.76
N TYR A 371 -12.71 7.33 -17.63
CA TYR A 371 -13.13 5.94 -17.77
C TYR A 371 -13.21 5.54 -19.24
N SER A 372 -12.72 4.37 -19.54
CA SER A 372 -12.86 3.66 -20.80
C SER A 372 -13.52 2.31 -20.58
N ASN A 373 -14.36 1.87 -21.52
CA ASN A 373 -14.94 0.52 -21.57
C ASN A 373 -14.57 -0.24 -22.84
N ASP A 374 -13.61 0.26 -23.60
CA ASP A 374 -13.14 -0.27 -24.88
C ASP A 374 -11.61 -0.45 -24.93
N GLY A 375 -10.96 -0.63 -23.77
CA GLY A 375 -9.52 -0.86 -23.67
C GLY A 375 -8.66 0.38 -23.91
N GLY A 376 -9.24 1.58 -23.74
CA GLY A 376 -8.54 2.86 -23.91
C GLY A 376 -8.65 3.45 -25.32
N GLU A 377 -9.51 2.90 -26.20
CA GLU A 377 -9.77 3.51 -27.51
C GLU A 377 -10.51 4.83 -27.38
N THR A 378 -11.49 4.89 -26.46
CA THR A 378 -12.21 6.11 -26.12
C THR A 378 -12.29 6.35 -24.61
N TRP A 379 -12.38 7.62 -24.22
CA TRP A 379 -12.39 8.06 -22.84
C TRP A 379 -13.53 9.01 -22.54
N SER A 380 -14.19 8.82 -21.42
CA SER A 380 -15.22 9.72 -20.88
C SER A 380 -14.77 10.32 -19.56
N ASN A 381 -14.93 11.64 -19.40
CA ASN A 381 -14.73 12.30 -18.12
C ASN A 381 -15.86 11.94 -17.15
N LYS A 382 -15.53 11.63 -15.91
CA LYS A 382 -16.45 11.14 -14.86
C LYS A 382 -16.49 12.00 -13.59
N GLU A 383 -16.00 13.21 -13.63
CA GLU A 383 -16.14 14.15 -12.50
C GLU A 383 -17.56 14.73 -12.35
N GLY A 384 -18.33 14.74 -13.44
CA GLY A 384 -19.61 15.41 -13.49
C GLY A 384 -19.50 16.93 -13.56
N ASP A 385 -20.64 17.61 -13.42
CA ASP A 385 -20.73 19.08 -13.37
C ASP A 385 -20.70 19.55 -11.93
N VAL A 386 -19.67 20.29 -11.55
CA VAL A 386 -19.46 20.80 -10.18
C VAL A 386 -20.65 21.64 -9.69
N ASN A 387 -21.34 22.37 -10.59
CA ASN A 387 -22.50 23.19 -10.21
C ASN A 387 -23.76 22.36 -9.95
N ASN A 388 -23.75 21.08 -10.36
CA ASN A 388 -24.85 20.12 -10.20
C ASN A 388 -24.46 18.91 -9.34
N GLY A 389 -23.47 19.05 -8.46
CA GLY A 389 -23.03 18.01 -7.54
C GLY A 389 -21.94 17.09 -8.09
N GLY A 390 -21.24 17.48 -9.14
CA GLY A 390 -20.00 16.84 -9.58
C GLY A 390 -18.86 17.02 -8.57
N LEU A 391 -17.74 16.31 -8.80
CA LEU A 391 -16.58 16.41 -7.95
C LEU A 391 -16.03 17.85 -7.96
N PRO A 392 -15.71 18.46 -6.82
CA PRO A 392 -14.99 19.74 -6.76
C PRO A 392 -13.63 19.65 -7.44
N ASP A 393 -13.01 20.81 -7.72
CA ASP A 393 -11.62 20.88 -8.22
C ASP A 393 -10.63 20.46 -7.11
N ILE A 394 -10.42 19.17 -6.97
CA ILE A 394 -9.51 18.56 -6.00
C ILE A 394 -8.68 17.46 -6.67
N PRO A 395 -7.38 17.33 -6.34
CA PRO A 395 -6.56 16.23 -6.81
C PRO A 395 -7.13 14.86 -6.41
N VAL A 396 -7.19 13.94 -7.37
CA VAL A 396 -7.57 12.54 -7.15
C VAL A 396 -6.31 11.69 -7.18
N ARG A 397 -6.14 10.80 -6.21
CA ARG A 397 -4.91 10.01 -6.05
C ARG A 397 -5.10 8.53 -6.31
N ALA A 398 -6.29 8.02 -6.03
CA ALA A 398 -6.63 6.62 -6.20
C ALA A 398 -8.11 6.46 -6.53
N ILE A 399 -8.48 5.38 -7.18
CA ILE A 399 -9.86 5.08 -7.57
C ILE A 399 -10.15 3.59 -7.42
N LEU A 400 -11.35 3.25 -6.92
CA LEU A 400 -11.85 1.87 -6.88
C LEU A 400 -13.31 1.82 -7.27
N GLN A 401 -13.67 0.85 -8.09
CA GLN A 401 -15.06 0.53 -8.40
C GLN A 401 -15.57 -0.55 -7.42
N ASN A 402 -16.81 -0.40 -6.94
CA ASN A 402 -17.48 -1.46 -6.20
C ASN A 402 -17.79 -2.64 -7.15
N PRO A 403 -17.15 -3.81 -7.00
CA PRO A 403 -17.36 -4.94 -7.90
C PRO A 403 -18.74 -5.60 -7.72
N ILE A 404 -19.47 -5.20 -6.69
CA ILE A 404 -20.83 -5.69 -6.40
C ILE A 404 -21.89 -4.77 -7.05
N VAL A 405 -21.65 -3.46 -7.03
CA VAL A 405 -22.54 -2.43 -7.57
C VAL A 405 -21.73 -1.52 -8.48
N LEU A 406 -21.64 -1.84 -9.78
CA LEU A 406 -20.74 -1.20 -10.74
C LEU A 406 -20.99 0.29 -10.95
N SER A 407 -22.16 0.80 -10.55
CA SER A 407 -22.44 2.24 -10.55
C SER A 407 -21.86 2.97 -9.34
N GLU A 408 -21.33 2.26 -8.36
CA GLU A 408 -20.65 2.83 -7.18
C GLU A 408 -19.14 2.83 -7.39
N VAL A 409 -18.55 4.02 -7.31
CA VAL A 409 -17.10 4.24 -7.41
C VAL A 409 -16.69 5.16 -6.28
N ILE A 410 -15.52 4.89 -5.69
CA ILE A 410 -14.89 5.74 -4.68
C ILE A 410 -13.56 6.28 -5.20
N VAL A 411 -13.19 7.45 -4.73
CA VAL A 411 -11.90 8.07 -5.02
C VAL A 411 -11.24 8.58 -3.74
N GLY A 412 -9.95 8.34 -3.62
CA GLY A 412 -9.07 8.97 -2.65
C GLY A 412 -8.60 10.33 -3.15
N THR A 413 -8.78 11.37 -2.35
CA THR A 413 -8.46 12.75 -2.74
C THR A 413 -7.61 13.47 -1.69
N ASP A 414 -7.14 14.67 -2.00
CA ASP A 414 -6.49 15.54 -1.01
C ASP A 414 -7.44 16.00 0.13
N LEU A 415 -8.75 15.75 -0.01
CA LEU A 415 -9.79 16.09 0.97
C LEU A 415 -10.65 14.87 1.35
N GLY A 416 -10.02 13.74 1.68
CA GLY A 416 -10.70 12.53 2.10
C GLY A 416 -11.18 11.66 0.94
N VAL A 417 -12.02 10.68 1.25
CA VAL A 417 -12.68 9.81 0.27
C VAL A 417 -13.96 10.46 -0.23
N TRP A 418 -14.17 10.40 -1.53
CA TRP A 418 -15.42 10.76 -2.19
C TRP A 418 -16.01 9.55 -2.89
N TYR A 419 -17.34 9.51 -3.04
CA TYR A 419 -18.04 8.41 -3.70
C TYR A 419 -19.15 8.90 -4.61
N THR A 420 -19.47 8.10 -5.60
CA THR A 420 -20.66 8.23 -6.43
C THR A 420 -21.42 6.90 -6.47
N LYS A 421 -22.76 6.94 -6.61
CA LYS A 421 -23.60 5.76 -6.83
C LYS A 421 -24.22 5.73 -8.23
N ASN A 422 -23.89 6.69 -9.05
CA ASN A 422 -24.39 6.83 -10.43
C ASN A 422 -23.25 7.06 -11.43
N PHE A 423 -22.15 6.36 -11.27
CA PHE A 423 -20.95 6.47 -12.12
C PHE A 423 -21.24 6.27 -13.62
N ASN A 424 -22.23 5.44 -13.95
CA ASN A 424 -22.62 5.15 -15.32
C ASN A 424 -23.27 6.34 -16.05
N ASP A 425 -23.78 7.32 -15.31
CA ASP A 425 -24.35 8.53 -15.89
C ASP A 425 -23.29 9.33 -16.65
N GLU A 426 -23.73 10.14 -17.61
CA GLU A 426 -22.87 11.08 -18.33
C GLU A 426 -22.25 12.11 -17.38
N SER A 427 -22.98 12.51 -16.34
CA SER A 427 -22.54 13.48 -15.33
C SER A 427 -22.78 12.93 -13.92
N PRO A 428 -21.87 12.10 -13.38
CA PRO A 428 -21.99 11.53 -12.04
C PRO A 428 -22.05 12.60 -10.95
N LYS A 429 -22.74 12.26 -9.85
CA LYS A 429 -22.77 13.10 -8.64
C LYS A 429 -21.88 12.51 -7.58
N TRP A 430 -21.00 13.33 -7.03
CA TRP A 430 -20.05 12.94 -6.02
C TRP A 430 -20.39 13.47 -4.64
N ASN A 431 -20.18 12.67 -3.62
CA ASN A 431 -20.41 13.00 -2.22
C ASN A 431 -19.16 12.65 -1.41
N SER A 432 -18.87 13.43 -0.39
CA SER A 432 -17.77 13.11 0.54
C SER A 432 -18.20 12.00 1.51
N ALA A 433 -17.29 11.08 1.76
CA ALA A 433 -17.47 9.96 2.69
C ALA A 433 -16.94 10.33 4.09
N PHE A 434 -17.78 10.97 4.93
CA PHE A 434 -17.39 11.42 6.26
C PHE A 434 -17.48 10.35 7.37
N ASN A 435 -17.35 9.09 7.08
CA ASN A 435 -17.53 7.98 8.02
C ASN A 435 -16.42 7.91 9.11
N GLY A 436 -16.26 9.00 9.88
CA GLY A 436 -15.22 9.11 10.90
C GLY A 436 -13.84 9.52 10.36
N MET A 437 -13.67 9.53 9.06
CA MET A 437 -12.49 10.07 8.39
C MET A 437 -12.61 11.61 8.36
N SER A 438 -11.60 12.30 8.82
CA SER A 438 -11.48 13.75 8.62
C SER A 438 -11.05 14.06 7.18
N ASN A 439 -11.11 15.35 6.78
CA ASN A 439 -10.63 15.82 5.48
C ASN A 439 -9.09 15.75 5.41
N VAL A 440 -8.55 14.55 5.51
CA VAL A 440 -7.13 14.25 5.37
C VAL A 440 -6.86 13.76 3.95
N ARG A 441 -5.69 14.05 3.42
CA ARG A 441 -5.25 13.49 2.15
C ARG A 441 -5.27 11.96 2.21
N VAL A 442 -6.01 11.34 1.30
CA VAL A 442 -5.92 9.91 1.03
C VAL A 442 -4.86 9.70 -0.04
N THR A 443 -3.86 8.92 0.27
CA THR A 443 -2.70 8.71 -0.60
C THR A 443 -2.88 7.52 -1.52
N ASP A 444 -3.59 6.50 -1.04
CA ASP A 444 -3.79 5.25 -1.78
C ASP A 444 -5.05 4.52 -1.29
N LEU A 445 -5.64 3.73 -2.15
CA LEU A 445 -6.77 2.84 -1.89
C LEU A 445 -6.41 1.43 -2.38
N ASP A 446 -6.58 0.43 -1.52
CA ASP A 446 -6.42 -0.97 -1.90
C ASP A 446 -7.65 -1.78 -1.48
N MET A 447 -8.02 -2.75 -2.30
CA MET A 447 -9.20 -3.58 -2.07
C MET A 447 -8.80 -5.04 -1.93
N ARG A 448 -9.14 -5.60 -0.77
CA ARG A 448 -8.95 -7.03 -0.51
C ARG A 448 -9.98 -7.87 -1.30
N ASP A 449 -9.65 -9.12 -1.54
CA ASP A 449 -10.47 -10.10 -2.28
C ASP A 449 -11.88 -10.37 -1.69
N ASP A 450 -12.15 -9.94 -0.45
CA ASP A 450 -13.47 -9.97 0.19
C ASP A 450 -14.21 -8.61 0.13
N TYR A 451 -13.74 -7.69 -0.72
CA TYR A 451 -14.28 -6.34 -0.93
C TYR A 451 -14.13 -5.39 0.24
N LYS A 452 -13.25 -5.72 1.19
CA LYS A 452 -12.82 -4.76 2.19
C LYS A 452 -11.85 -3.77 1.55
N VAL A 453 -12.20 -2.50 1.63
CA VAL A 453 -11.38 -1.38 1.14
C VAL A 453 -10.55 -0.84 2.28
N PHE A 454 -9.31 -0.52 1.99
CA PHE A 454 -8.38 0.15 2.88
C PHE A 454 -7.94 1.47 2.24
N ALA A 455 -7.94 2.52 3.03
CA ALA A 455 -7.53 3.86 2.61
C ALA A 455 -6.35 4.31 3.47
N SER A 456 -5.18 4.43 2.89
CA SER A 456 -4.03 5.05 3.56
C SER A 456 -4.16 6.57 3.52
N THR A 457 -3.73 7.22 4.59
CA THR A 457 -3.83 8.66 4.72
C THR A 457 -2.50 9.30 5.13
N TYR A 458 -2.33 10.53 4.72
CA TYR A 458 -1.17 11.32 5.11
C TYR A 458 -1.48 12.12 6.39
N GLY A 459 -1.41 11.42 7.54
CA GLY A 459 -1.55 12.03 8.85
C GLY A 459 -2.71 11.55 9.73
N ARG A 460 -3.43 10.47 9.33
CA ARG A 460 -4.50 9.84 10.12
C ARG A 460 -4.50 8.31 10.05
N GLY A 461 -3.36 7.70 9.71
CA GLY A 461 -3.25 6.26 9.64
C GLY A 461 -4.04 5.65 8.48
N VAL A 462 -4.62 4.47 8.69
CA VAL A 462 -5.39 3.72 7.70
C VAL A 462 -6.84 3.57 8.15
N PHE A 463 -7.77 3.81 7.25
CA PHE A 463 -9.19 3.54 7.44
C PHE A 463 -9.61 2.35 6.60
N SER A 464 -10.60 1.59 7.06
CA SER A 464 -11.16 0.50 6.27
C SER A 464 -12.68 0.44 6.35
N SER A 465 -13.30 -0.06 5.28
CA SER A 465 -14.73 -0.30 5.18
C SER A 465 -14.99 -1.39 4.15
N TYR A 466 -16.19 -1.94 4.09
CA TYR A 466 -16.57 -2.88 3.05
C TYR A 466 -17.41 -2.21 1.97
N PHE A 467 -17.17 -2.57 0.72
CA PHE A 467 -18.20 -2.40 -0.29
C PHE A 467 -19.39 -3.28 0.01
N SER A 468 -20.58 -2.76 -0.22
CA SER A 468 -21.85 -3.44 0.05
C SER A 468 -22.85 -3.15 -1.06
N SER A 469 -23.91 -3.93 -1.13
CA SER A 469 -25.05 -3.65 -1.99
C SER A 469 -26.16 -2.95 -1.21
N ASP A 470 -26.96 -2.13 -1.90
CA ASP A 470 -28.13 -1.44 -1.31
C ASP A 470 -29.33 -2.39 -1.07
N GLY A 471 -29.26 -3.64 -1.54
CA GLY A 471 -30.30 -4.66 -1.38
C GLY A 471 -29.72 -6.07 -1.39
N PRO A 472 -30.54 -7.11 -1.13
CA PRO A 472 -30.07 -8.49 -1.15
C PRO A 472 -29.39 -8.85 -2.47
N LEU A 473 -28.16 -9.34 -2.41
CA LEU A 473 -27.39 -9.72 -3.59
C LEU A 473 -26.66 -11.03 -3.33
N LEU A 474 -26.64 -11.89 -4.34
CA LEU A 474 -25.85 -13.11 -4.42
C LEU A 474 -24.76 -12.92 -5.47
N GLN A 475 -23.50 -13.06 -5.05
CA GLN A 475 -22.37 -13.09 -5.95
C GLN A 475 -21.91 -14.53 -6.10
N LEU A 476 -21.58 -14.93 -7.33
CA LEU A 476 -21.04 -16.24 -7.66
C LEU A 476 -19.63 -16.10 -8.21
N SER A 477 -18.76 -17.01 -7.82
CA SER A 477 -17.41 -17.13 -8.36
C SER A 477 -17.02 -18.61 -8.47
N THR A 478 -16.02 -18.90 -9.29
CA THR A 478 -15.47 -20.23 -9.42
C THR A 478 -13.95 -20.18 -9.37
N PRO A 479 -13.30 -21.04 -8.58
CA PRO A 479 -11.84 -21.13 -8.55
C PRO A 479 -11.26 -21.71 -9.85
N GLU A 480 -12.08 -22.44 -10.63
CA GLU A 480 -11.66 -23.07 -11.87
C GLU A 480 -12.46 -22.55 -13.06
N ALA A 481 -11.77 -21.96 -14.03
CA ALA A 481 -12.41 -21.46 -15.26
C ALA A 481 -12.81 -22.58 -16.24
N LYS A 482 -12.34 -23.82 -16.03
CA LYS A 482 -12.53 -24.94 -16.96
C LYS A 482 -12.57 -26.29 -16.24
N LEU A 483 -13.57 -27.10 -16.55
CA LEU A 483 -13.65 -28.51 -16.16
C LEU A 483 -13.45 -29.38 -17.38
N THR A 484 -12.58 -30.40 -17.30
CA THR A 484 -12.39 -31.42 -18.31
C THR A 484 -12.83 -32.77 -17.75
N VAL A 485 -13.79 -33.43 -18.40
CA VAL A 485 -14.34 -34.72 -17.96
C VAL A 485 -14.21 -35.73 -19.11
N GLY A 486 -13.67 -36.89 -18.80
CA GLY A 486 -13.60 -38.01 -19.78
C GLY A 486 -14.97 -38.67 -20.03
N GLN A 487 -15.11 -39.32 -21.17
CA GLN A 487 -16.29 -40.15 -21.44
C GLN A 487 -16.45 -41.25 -20.37
N GLY A 488 -17.64 -41.37 -19.81
CA GLY A 488 -17.96 -42.31 -18.72
C GLY A 488 -17.46 -41.90 -17.34
N GLU A 489 -16.88 -40.71 -17.22
CA GLU A 489 -16.33 -40.19 -15.95
C GLU A 489 -17.23 -39.09 -15.35
N THR A 490 -16.99 -38.82 -14.08
CA THR A 490 -17.59 -37.70 -13.36
C THR A 490 -16.50 -36.70 -12.97
N GLY A 491 -16.73 -35.44 -13.26
CA GLY A 491 -15.90 -34.33 -12.78
C GLY A 491 -16.71 -33.39 -11.91
N SER A 492 -16.07 -32.78 -10.95
CA SER A 492 -16.70 -31.85 -10.00
C SER A 492 -16.31 -30.41 -10.30
N PHE A 493 -17.27 -29.51 -10.20
CA PHE A 493 -17.10 -28.07 -10.38
C PHE A 493 -17.61 -27.33 -9.13
N VAL A 494 -16.78 -26.50 -8.53
CA VAL A 494 -17.13 -25.76 -7.33
C VAL A 494 -17.57 -24.34 -7.69
N VAL A 495 -18.75 -23.95 -7.21
CA VAL A 495 -19.26 -22.59 -7.27
C VAL A 495 -19.23 -22.02 -5.85
N LYS A 496 -18.39 -21.03 -5.62
CA LYS A 496 -18.41 -20.25 -4.38
C LYS A 496 -19.49 -19.19 -4.46
N HIS A 497 -20.19 -18.96 -3.37
CA HIS A 497 -21.19 -17.92 -3.29
C HIS A 497 -20.96 -17.02 -2.06
N ARG A 498 -21.17 -15.73 -2.27
CA ARG A 498 -21.19 -14.69 -1.22
C ARG A 498 -22.54 -14.01 -1.19
N VAL A 499 -23.01 -13.71 0.01
CA VAL A 499 -24.28 -13.03 0.25
C VAL A 499 -24.06 -11.63 0.79
N PHE A 500 -24.84 -10.69 0.29
CA PHE A 500 -24.79 -9.30 0.70
C PHE A 500 -26.19 -8.82 1.11
N SER A 501 -26.22 -7.87 2.05
CA SER A 501 -27.46 -7.18 2.47
C SER A 501 -28.60 -8.13 2.84
N ASN A 502 -28.28 -9.19 3.62
CA ASN A 502 -29.26 -10.19 4.10
C ASN A 502 -29.94 -10.96 2.95
N TYR A 503 -29.19 -11.36 1.92
CA TYR A 503 -29.72 -12.30 0.95
C TYR A 503 -30.14 -13.59 1.66
N ASP A 504 -31.40 -14.00 1.47
CA ASP A 504 -31.99 -15.21 2.05
C ASP A 504 -33.07 -15.73 1.11
N PHE A 505 -32.65 -16.37 0.01
CA PHE A 505 -33.55 -16.85 -1.04
C PHE A 505 -33.23 -18.27 -1.47
N GLU A 506 -34.28 -19.00 -1.85
CA GLU A 506 -34.14 -20.26 -2.57
C GLU A 506 -33.57 -19.97 -3.95
N THR A 507 -32.42 -20.55 -4.24
CA THR A 507 -31.64 -20.34 -5.46
C THR A 507 -31.53 -21.63 -6.26
N THR A 508 -31.78 -21.56 -7.56
CA THR A 508 -31.65 -22.69 -8.48
C THR A 508 -30.48 -22.45 -9.42
N PHE A 509 -29.60 -23.44 -9.53
CA PHE A 509 -28.47 -23.44 -10.46
C PHE A 509 -28.80 -24.29 -11.69
N SER A 510 -28.41 -23.80 -12.88
CA SER A 510 -28.51 -24.53 -14.13
C SER A 510 -27.17 -24.58 -14.85
N VAL A 511 -26.93 -25.64 -15.61
CA VAL A 511 -25.74 -25.77 -16.47
C VAL A 511 -26.24 -26.04 -17.88
N ASP A 512 -25.86 -25.18 -18.81
CA ASP A 512 -26.23 -25.26 -20.22
C ASP A 512 -25.08 -25.81 -21.05
N GLY A 513 -25.39 -26.33 -22.25
CA GLY A 513 -24.39 -26.76 -23.23
C GLY A 513 -23.68 -28.08 -22.90
N LEU A 514 -24.22 -28.89 -22.00
CA LEU A 514 -23.67 -30.22 -21.71
C LEU A 514 -23.80 -31.17 -22.91
N PRO A 515 -22.86 -32.14 -23.08
CA PRO A 515 -23.01 -33.24 -24.03
C PRO A 515 -24.31 -34.03 -23.81
N GLU A 516 -24.87 -34.58 -24.89
CA GLU A 516 -26.06 -35.42 -24.78
C GLU A 516 -25.83 -36.57 -23.79
N ASN A 517 -26.88 -36.97 -23.08
CA ASN A 517 -26.87 -38.01 -22.06
C ASN A 517 -25.91 -37.73 -20.86
N SER A 518 -25.51 -36.51 -20.62
CA SER A 518 -24.84 -36.13 -19.38
C SER A 518 -25.86 -35.95 -18.25
N SER A 519 -25.44 -36.20 -17.00
CA SER A 519 -26.24 -35.97 -15.81
C SER A 519 -25.55 -35.07 -14.83
N LEU A 520 -26.33 -34.34 -14.04
CA LEU A 520 -25.87 -33.41 -12.99
C LEU A 520 -26.31 -33.92 -11.63
N SER A 521 -25.44 -33.77 -10.66
CA SER A 521 -25.82 -33.79 -9.25
C SER A 521 -25.23 -32.56 -8.51
N TYR A 522 -25.88 -32.20 -7.42
CA TYR A 522 -25.57 -30.98 -6.68
C TYR A 522 -25.39 -31.29 -5.19
N SER A 523 -24.38 -30.75 -4.60
CA SER A 523 -24.17 -30.86 -3.16
C SER A 523 -24.02 -29.43 -2.58
N PRO A 524 -24.84 -29.03 -1.56
CA PRO A 524 -25.75 -29.89 -0.78
C PRO A 524 -27.06 -30.26 -1.50
N SER A 525 -27.65 -29.40 -2.33
CA SER A 525 -28.89 -29.68 -3.10
C SER A 525 -29.10 -28.60 -4.16
N ASN A 526 -30.02 -28.85 -5.10
CA ASN A 526 -30.50 -27.86 -6.05
C ASN A 526 -32.01 -28.04 -6.28
N PRO A 527 -32.89 -27.09 -5.93
CA PRO A 527 -32.55 -25.77 -5.39
C PRO A 527 -31.97 -25.82 -3.96
N VAL A 528 -31.33 -24.72 -3.55
CA VAL A 528 -30.75 -24.55 -2.22
C VAL A 528 -31.08 -23.16 -1.67
N THR A 529 -31.47 -23.06 -0.38
CA THR A 529 -31.59 -21.76 0.28
C THR A 529 -30.21 -21.24 0.64
N ILE A 530 -29.84 -20.09 0.11
CA ILE A 530 -28.57 -19.43 0.37
C ILE A 530 -28.85 -18.22 1.27
N ASN A 531 -28.24 -18.20 2.46
CA ASN A 531 -28.36 -17.10 3.46
C ASN A 531 -27.03 -16.78 4.16
N SER A 532 -25.95 -17.41 3.73
CA SER A 532 -24.59 -17.19 4.20
C SER A 532 -23.60 -17.52 3.07
N ASP A 533 -22.39 -17.02 3.19
CA ASP A 533 -21.30 -17.40 2.30
C ASP A 533 -21.05 -18.91 2.37
N GLY A 534 -20.69 -19.50 1.23
CA GLY A 534 -20.47 -20.94 1.14
C GLY A 534 -20.11 -21.42 -0.26
N GLU A 535 -20.24 -22.72 -0.44
CA GLU A 535 -19.90 -23.40 -1.70
C GLU A 535 -21.00 -24.37 -2.11
N LEU A 536 -21.20 -24.49 -3.42
CA LEU A 536 -22.00 -25.52 -4.05
C LEU A 536 -21.12 -26.32 -5.00
N THR A 537 -21.12 -27.63 -4.85
CA THR A 537 -20.44 -28.53 -5.80
C THR A 537 -21.44 -29.04 -6.83
N ILE A 538 -21.05 -28.96 -8.11
CA ILE A 538 -21.80 -29.49 -9.23
C ILE A 538 -20.99 -30.64 -9.82
N ASP A 539 -21.49 -31.87 -9.73
CA ASP A 539 -20.88 -33.02 -10.36
C ASP A 539 -21.50 -33.23 -11.74
N VAL A 540 -20.64 -33.28 -12.73
CA VAL A 540 -21.02 -33.55 -14.14
C VAL A 540 -20.57 -34.94 -14.50
N THR A 541 -21.51 -35.84 -14.74
CA THR A 541 -21.23 -37.21 -15.25
C THR A 541 -21.48 -37.22 -16.74
N VAL A 542 -20.45 -37.52 -17.51
CA VAL A 542 -20.50 -37.60 -18.97
C VAL A 542 -20.74 -39.05 -19.42
N SER A 543 -21.66 -39.27 -20.36
CA SER A 543 -21.95 -40.60 -20.91
C SER A 543 -20.76 -41.19 -21.65
N ASN A 544 -20.67 -42.53 -21.69
CA ASN A 544 -19.63 -43.23 -22.43
C ASN A 544 -19.68 -43.00 -23.95
N ASP A 545 -20.81 -42.58 -24.47
CA ASP A 545 -21.07 -42.30 -25.89
C ASP A 545 -21.21 -40.81 -26.21
N ALA A 546 -20.90 -39.96 -25.24
CA ALA A 546 -20.90 -38.51 -25.44
C ALA A 546 -19.94 -38.09 -26.55
N ALA A 547 -20.34 -37.10 -27.34
CA ALA A 547 -19.46 -36.52 -28.35
C ALA A 547 -18.27 -35.85 -27.70
N VAL A 548 -17.07 -36.11 -28.18
CA VAL A 548 -15.87 -35.42 -27.75
C VAL A 548 -15.87 -34.01 -28.35
N SER A 549 -15.97 -32.97 -27.51
CA SER A 549 -15.80 -31.61 -27.95
C SER A 549 -14.31 -31.25 -27.96
N SER A 550 -13.81 -30.73 -29.07
CA SER A 550 -12.52 -30.02 -29.07
C SER A 550 -12.72 -28.68 -28.37
N PRO A 551 -11.82 -28.27 -27.48
CA PRO A 551 -11.91 -26.92 -26.93
C PRO A 551 -11.87 -25.92 -28.10
N LEU A 552 -12.85 -25.04 -28.14
CA LEU A 552 -12.76 -23.84 -28.96
C LEU A 552 -11.60 -23.00 -28.38
N LEU A 553 -10.54 -22.82 -29.16
CA LEU A 553 -9.42 -21.95 -28.88
C LEU A 553 -9.87 -20.49 -28.97
#